data_ba821284fd1f6849462c02c5082a9199
#
_entry.id   ba821284fd1f6849462c02c5082a9199
#
_cell.length_a   1.000
_cell.length_b   1.000
_cell.length_c   1.000
_cell.angle_alpha   90.00
_cell.angle_beta   90.00
_cell.angle_gamma   90.00
#
_symmetry.space_group_name_H-M   'P 1'
#
loop_
_entity.id
_entity.type
_entity.pdbx_description
1 polymer ?
#
loop_
_entity_poly.entity_id
_entity_poly.type
_entity_poly.pdbx_seq_one_letter_code
_entity_poly.pdbx_strand_id
1 'polypeptide(L)'
;MEKLINLYKQWTGEEPADVIKLAGQGSNRQYFRIIKQDGDTVIGVVGTSRDEDHAFVYLANHFNLRQLPVPKILAVSDDELCYIQTDLGGTSLFDAIKGGREAGGRYNQKEKELLKKTIRELPNIQLRGARGLDWSNCYPQPEFDVDSVLFDLNYFKYCFLKPTDLDFHELKLEANFRLFAKDLTSEKMDCFLYRDFQARNIMLDENGNPYFIDFQGGRKGPFYYDLASFLWQASAKYSFKLRRELVWEYYQSLKNYTEVPSVRHFVHRLSLFVLFR
;
A
#
# COMPACT_ATOMS: atom_id res chain seq x y z
N MET A 1 1.36 -13.07 22.15
CA MET A 1 1.49 -14.50 21.77
C MET A 1 0.32 -15.32 22.31
N GLU A 2 0.09 -15.37 23.61
CA GLU A 2 -0.97 -16.18 24.23
C GLU A 2 -2.37 -15.88 23.68
N LYS A 3 -2.76 -14.60 23.54
CA LYS A 3 -4.03 -14.19 22.91
C LYS A 3 -4.19 -14.73 21.49
N LEU A 4 -3.13 -14.71 20.69
CA LEU A 4 -3.17 -15.19 19.31
C LEU A 4 -3.35 -16.72 19.27
N ILE A 5 -2.69 -17.45 20.14
CA ILE A 5 -2.85 -18.92 20.25
C ILE A 5 -4.28 -19.25 20.69
N ASN A 6 -4.85 -18.50 21.65
CA ASN A 6 -6.23 -18.70 22.08
C ASN A 6 -7.22 -18.42 20.94
N LEU A 7 -7.01 -17.36 20.15
CA LEU A 7 -7.82 -17.08 18.97
C LEU A 7 -7.74 -18.22 17.93
N TYR A 8 -6.53 -18.75 17.69
CA TYR A 8 -6.32 -19.88 16.79
C TYR A 8 -7.10 -21.13 17.25
N LYS A 9 -7.03 -21.46 18.56
CA LYS A 9 -7.78 -22.58 19.15
C LYS A 9 -9.30 -22.38 19.06
N GLN A 10 -9.77 -21.16 19.32
CA GLN A 10 -11.21 -20.86 19.17
C GLN A 10 -11.69 -21.03 17.73
N TRP A 11 -10.87 -20.66 16.76
CA TRP A 11 -11.20 -20.76 15.34
C TRP A 11 -11.13 -22.19 14.81
N THR A 12 -10.10 -22.96 15.19
CA THR A 12 -9.84 -24.31 14.62
C THR A 12 -10.28 -25.46 15.50
N GLY A 13 -10.41 -25.26 16.81
CA GLY A 13 -10.60 -26.32 17.80
C GLY A 13 -9.30 -27.08 18.16
N GLU A 14 -8.15 -26.71 17.61
CA GLU A 14 -6.88 -27.43 17.72
C GLU A 14 -5.76 -26.53 18.23
N GLU A 15 -4.69 -27.17 18.74
CA GLU A 15 -3.41 -26.49 19.01
C GLU A 15 -2.63 -26.30 17.69
N PRO A 16 -1.92 -25.19 17.51
CA PRO A 16 -0.98 -25.07 16.39
C PRO A 16 0.17 -26.07 16.55
N ALA A 17 0.69 -26.59 15.44
CA ALA A 17 1.87 -27.46 15.46
C ALA A 17 3.14 -26.64 15.80
N ASP A 18 3.23 -25.41 15.29
CA ASP A 18 4.32 -24.48 15.63
C ASP A 18 3.88 -23.02 15.36
N VAL A 19 4.59 -22.06 15.99
CA VAL A 19 4.35 -20.62 15.84
C VAL A 19 5.67 -19.88 15.69
N ILE A 20 5.95 -19.42 14.49
CA ILE A 20 7.21 -18.76 14.13
C ILE A 20 6.99 -17.25 14.05
N LYS A 21 7.72 -16.47 14.87
CA LYS A 21 7.70 -15.01 14.75
C LYS A 21 8.40 -14.56 13.49
N LEU A 22 7.70 -13.75 12.68
CA LEU A 22 8.26 -13.15 11.48
C LEU A 22 8.98 -11.83 11.81
N ALA A 23 10.01 -11.50 11.02
CA ALA A 23 10.69 -10.22 11.15
C ALA A 23 9.74 -9.08 10.76
N GLY A 24 9.44 -8.17 11.69
CA GLY A 24 8.66 -6.96 11.42
C GLY A 24 9.47 -5.94 10.60
N GLN A 25 8.82 -5.28 9.66
CA GLN A 25 9.43 -4.20 8.87
C GLN A 25 8.71 -2.88 9.18
N GLY A 26 9.18 -2.17 10.22
CA GLY A 26 8.77 -0.77 10.47
C GLY A 26 7.36 -0.57 11.05
N SER A 27 6.65 -1.63 11.43
CA SER A 27 5.34 -1.58 12.07
C SER A 27 5.43 -1.96 13.55
N ASN A 28 4.57 -1.38 14.38
CA ASN A 28 4.39 -1.82 15.77
C ASN A 28 3.64 -3.16 15.87
N ARG A 29 3.08 -3.66 14.78
CA ARG A 29 2.43 -4.97 14.71
C ARG A 29 3.45 -6.08 14.73
N GLN A 30 3.07 -7.20 15.36
CA GLN A 30 3.86 -8.42 15.37
C GLN A 30 3.17 -9.47 14.49
N TYR A 31 3.93 -10.08 13.60
CA TYR A 31 3.47 -11.08 12.66
C TYR A 31 4.03 -12.45 13.04
N PHE A 32 3.19 -13.48 12.96
CA PHE A 32 3.52 -14.85 13.28
C PHE A 32 3.02 -15.78 12.18
N ARG A 33 3.87 -16.67 11.69
CA ARG A 33 3.43 -17.79 10.87
C ARG A 33 3.02 -18.92 11.80
N ILE A 34 1.77 -19.30 11.74
CA ILE A 34 1.20 -20.40 12.51
C ILE A 34 1.14 -21.61 11.59
N ILE A 35 1.77 -22.70 12.00
CA ILE A 35 1.76 -23.97 11.29
C ILE A 35 0.65 -24.82 11.88
N LYS A 36 -0.30 -25.26 11.03
CA LYS A 36 -1.40 -26.12 11.40
C LYS A 36 -0.93 -27.59 11.53
N GLN A 37 -1.75 -28.45 12.13
CA GLN A 37 -1.42 -29.87 12.29
C GLN A 37 -1.29 -30.62 10.96
N ASP A 38 -1.95 -30.16 9.90
CA ASP A 38 -1.87 -30.68 8.53
C ASP A 38 -0.66 -30.18 7.74
N GLY A 39 0.14 -29.25 8.33
CA GLY A 39 1.30 -28.64 7.71
C GLY A 39 0.99 -27.34 6.92
N ASP A 40 -0.26 -27.00 6.72
CA ASP A 40 -0.66 -25.70 6.14
C ASP A 40 -0.29 -24.55 7.06
N THR A 41 -0.19 -23.35 6.49
CA THR A 41 0.19 -22.16 7.26
C THR A 41 -0.83 -21.04 7.15
N VAL A 42 -0.93 -20.26 8.23
CA VAL A 42 -1.69 -19.00 8.28
C VAL A 42 -0.86 -17.93 8.98
N ILE A 43 -1.19 -16.67 8.76
CA ILE A 43 -0.53 -15.55 9.42
C ILE A 43 -1.40 -15.04 10.55
N GLY A 44 -0.85 -15.07 11.76
CA GLY A 44 -1.42 -14.43 12.93
C GLY A 44 -0.79 -13.06 13.13
N VAL A 45 -1.61 -12.07 13.47
CA VAL A 45 -1.18 -10.69 13.69
C VAL A 45 -1.60 -10.26 15.10
N VAL A 46 -0.68 -9.62 15.80
CA VAL A 46 -0.92 -8.97 17.09
C VAL A 46 -0.64 -7.48 16.90
N GLY A 47 -1.70 -6.69 16.96
CA GLY A 47 -1.65 -5.25 16.80
C GLY A 47 -1.46 -4.49 18.10
N THR A 48 -1.31 -3.19 17.98
CA THR A 48 -1.14 -2.23 19.09
C THR A 48 -2.17 -1.08 19.03
N SER A 49 -2.91 -0.98 17.92
CA SER A 49 -3.93 0.05 17.70
C SER A 49 -5.19 -0.62 17.17
N ARG A 50 -6.25 -0.59 17.96
CA ARG A 50 -7.55 -1.17 17.59
C ARG A 50 -8.09 -0.56 16.30
N ASP A 51 -8.04 0.77 16.17
CA ASP A 51 -8.60 1.48 15.01
C ASP A 51 -7.86 1.11 13.72
N GLU A 52 -6.54 0.95 13.81
CA GLU A 52 -5.71 0.54 12.67
C GLU A 52 -5.98 -0.92 12.27
N ASP A 53 -6.12 -1.81 13.25
CA ASP A 53 -6.41 -3.23 13.00
C ASP A 53 -7.83 -3.41 12.48
N HIS A 54 -8.80 -2.68 13.03
CA HIS A 54 -10.18 -2.62 12.52
C HIS A 54 -10.20 -2.19 11.05
N ALA A 55 -9.50 -1.09 10.71
CA ALA A 55 -9.43 -0.62 9.33
C ALA A 55 -8.85 -1.69 8.39
N PHE A 56 -7.79 -2.39 8.79
CA PHE A 56 -7.22 -3.48 8.00
C PHE A 56 -8.22 -4.61 7.78
N VAL A 57 -8.86 -5.10 8.84
CA VAL A 57 -9.84 -6.19 8.79
C VAL A 57 -11.04 -5.80 7.94
N TYR A 58 -11.58 -4.60 8.12
CA TYR A 58 -12.69 -4.08 7.34
C TYR A 58 -12.35 -4.01 5.85
N LEU A 59 -11.22 -3.38 5.49
CA LEU A 59 -10.77 -3.25 4.11
C LEU A 59 -10.48 -4.61 3.47
N ALA A 60 -9.82 -5.53 4.20
CA ALA A 60 -9.55 -6.88 3.69
C ALA A 60 -10.85 -7.63 3.35
N ASN A 61 -11.86 -7.59 4.23
CA ASN A 61 -13.17 -8.21 3.99
C ASN A 61 -13.88 -7.56 2.81
N HIS A 62 -13.88 -6.22 2.73
CA HIS A 62 -14.48 -5.47 1.62
C HIS A 62 -13.84 -5.83 0.27
N PHE A 63 -12.50 -5.94 0.22
CA PHE A 63 -11.75 -6.31 -0.98
C PHE A 63 -11.95 -7.76 -1.37
N ASN A 64 -12.01 -8.68 -0.39
CA ASN A 64 -12.29 -10.09 -0.65
C ASN A 64 -13.68 -10.32 -1.27
N LEU A 65 -14.72 -9.59 -0.81
CA LEU A 65 -16.05 -9.62 -1.43
C LEU A 65 -16.03 -9.21 -2.91
N ARG A 66 -15.03 -8.46 -3.34
CA ARG A 66 -14.80 -8.02 -4.73
C ARG A 66 -13.77 -8.87 -5.46
N GLN A 67 -13.32 -9.95 -4.85
CA GLN A 67 -12.32 -10.87 -5.42
C GLN A 67 -11.01 -10.14 -5.79
N LEU A 68 -10.62 -9.16 -4.97
CA LEU A 68 -9.33 -8.48 -5.13
C LEU A 68 -8.23 -9.31 -4.47
N PRO A 69 -6.98 -9.26 -5.00
CA PRO A 69 -5.89 -10.09 -4.52
C PRO A 69 -5.29 -9.54 -3.20
N VAL A 70 -5.97 -9.83 -2.11
CA VAL A 70 -5.58 -9.46 -0.73
C VAL A 70 -5.70 -10.68 0.19
N PRO A 71 -5.07 -10.71 1.37
CA PRO A 71 -5.26 -11.80 2.32
C PRO A 71 -6.73 -11.87 2.78
N LYS A 72 -7.21 -13.11 3.01
CA LYS A 72 -8.53 -13.34 3.61
C LYS A 72 -8.41 -13.34 5.12
N ILE A 73 -9.31 -12.64 5.81
CA ILE A 73 -9.43 -12.71 7.26
C ILE A 73 -10.14 -14.01 7.63
N LEU A 74 -9.56 -14.77 8.53
CA LEU A 74 -10.04 -16.09 8.97
C LEU A 74 -10.64 -16.05 10.37
N ALA A 75 -10.06 -15.24 11.27
CA ALA A 75 -10.57 -14.99 12.61
C ALA A 75 -10.12 -13.64 13.13
N VAL A 76 -10.91 -13.05 14.03
CA VAL A 76 -10.61 -11.77 14.70
C VAL A 76 -10.97 -11.92 16.16
N SER A 77 -10.13 -11.42 17.08
CA SER A 77 -10.42 -11.40 18.50
C SER A 77 -11.49 -10.35 18.87
N ASP A 78 -12.20 -10.54 19.98
CA ASP A 78 -13.28 -9.63 20.43
C ASP A 78 -12.79 -8.19 20.67
N ASP A 79 -11.52 -8.02 21.04
CA ASP A 79 -10.90 -6.71 21.26
C ASP A 79 -10.29 -6.11 19.97
N GLU A 80 -10.40 -6.82 18.83
CA GLU A 80 -9.87 -6.45 17.51
C GLU A 80 -8.35 -6.20 17.46
N LEU A 81 -7.59 -6.62 18.48
CA LEU A 81 -6.13 -6.46 18.56
C LEU A 81 -5.37 -7.69 18.04
N CYS A 82 -6.07 -8.79 17.78
CA CYS A 82 -5.50 -9.97 17.15
C CYS A 82 -6.37 -10.46 16.00
N TYR A 83 -5.75 -10.87 14.91
CA TYR A 83 -6.47 -11.49 13.81
C TYR A 83 -5.61 -12.55 13.11
N ILE A 84 -6.28 -13.47 12.42
CA ILE A 84 -5.66 -14.53 11.63
C ILE A 84 -6.08 -14.32 10.18
N GLN A 85 -5.13 -14.41 9.27
CA GLN A 85 -5.35 -14.27 7.83
C GLN A 85 -4.63 -15.35 7.05
N THR A 86 -4.97 -15.51 5.77
CA THR A 86 -4.28 -16.43 4.86
C THR A 86 -2.80 -16.08 4.74
N ASP A 87 -1.94 -17.10 4.68
CA ASP A 87 -0.53 -16.94 4.36
C ASP A 87 -0.36 -16.82 2.84
N LEU A 88 0.23 -15.73 2.39
CA LEU A 88 0.53 -15.45 0.98
C LEU A 88 1.94 -15.92 0.58
N GLY A 89 2.58 -16.73 1.41
CA GLY A 89 3.92 -17.23 1.18
C GLY A 89 5.02 -16.27 1.68
N GLY A 90 6.23 -16.48 1.19
CA GLY A 90 7.43 -15.78 1.69
C GLY A 90 8.08 -14.82 0.69
N THR A 91 7.57 -14.69 -0.53
CA THR A 91 8.24 -13.93 -1.59
C THR A 91 7.55 -12.60 -1.82
N SER A 92 8.20 -11.50 -1.43
CA SER A 92 7.75 -10.16 -1.79
C SER A 92 8.23 -9.77 -3.21
N LEU A 93 7.53 -8.83 -3.84
CA LEU A 93 8.02 -8.22 -5.07
C LEU A 93 9.39 -7.56 -4.84
N PHE A 94 9.61 -6.97 -3.67
CA PHE A 94 10.88 -6.36 -3.30
C PHE A 94 12.03 -7.36 -3.36
N ASP A 95 11.84 -8.58 -2.90
CA ASP A 95 12.85 -9.64 -2.94
C ASP A 95 13.00 -10.21 -4.37
N ALA A 96 11.89 -10.40 -5.06
CA ALA A 96 11.87 -10.93 -6.43
C ALA A 96 12.58 -10.02 -7.45
N ILE A 97 12.67 -8.70 -7.20
CA ILE A 97 13.36 -7.72 -8.05
C ILE A 97 14.70 -7.24 -7.45
N LYS A 98 15.25 -8.00 -6.50
CA LYS A 98 16.49 -7.66 -5.80
C LYS A 98 17.66 -7.48 -6.77
N GLY A 99 17.79 -8.35 -7.77
CA GLY A 99 18.88 -8.33 -8.73
C GLY A 99 18.97 -6.99 -9.49
N GLY A 100 17.86 -6.49 -10.00
CA GLY A 100 17.81 -5.21 -10.72
C GLY A 100 18.15 -4.02 -9.80
N ARG A 101 17.71 -4.04 -8.53
CA ARG A 101 18.04 -2.99 -7.56
C ARG A 101 19.53 -2.98 -7.22
N GLU A 102 20.13 -4.13 -6.97
CA GLU A 102 21.56 -4.29 -6.69
C GLU A 102 22.42 -3.95 -7.90
N ALA A 103 21.93 -4.23 -9.12
CA ALA A 103 22.55 -3.85 -10.37
C ALA A 103 22.38 -2.36 -10.75
N GLY A 104 21.97 -1.52 -9.80
CA GLY A 104 21.83 -0.07 -10.01
C GLY A 104 20.65 0.32 -10.90
N GLY A 105 19.58 -0.47 -10.90
CA GLY A 105 18.36 -0.22 -11.70
C GLY A 105 18.33 -0.93 -13.05
N ARG A 106 19.26 -1.86 -13.31
CA ARG A 106 19.29 -2.70 -14.52
C ARG A 106 18.46 -3.96 -14.31
N TYR A 107 17.14 -3.82 -14.41
CA TYR A 107 16.19 -4.90 -14.27
C TYR A 107 16.20 -5.82 -15.50
N ASN A 108 16.22 -7.13 -15.26
CA ASN A 108 16.09 -8.14 -16.33
C ASN A 108 14.63 -8.25 -16.79
N GLN A 109 14.35 -9.05 -17.82
CA GLN A 109 13.03 -9.16 -18.41
C GLN A 109 12.00 -9.76 -17.42
N LYS A 110 12.38 -10.77 -16.61
CA LYS A 110 11.51 -11.39 -15.63
C LYS A 110 11.08 -10.38 -14.55
N GLU A 111 12.03 -9.61 -14.02
CA GLU A 111 11.77 -8.56 -13.04
C GLU A 111 10.85 -7.46 -13.60
N LYS A 112 11.07 -7.06 -14.87
CA LYS A 112 10.20 -6.09 -15.54
C LYS A 112 8.78 -6.60 -15.71
N GLU A 113 8.59 -7.87 -16.05
CA GLU A 113 7.24 -8.44 -16.17
C GLU A 113 6.52 -8.50 -14.82
N LEU A 114 7.21 -8.80 -13.70
CA LEU A 114 6.63 -8.71 -12.36
C LEU A 114 6.19 -7.29 -12.03
N LEU A 115 7.02 -6.29 -12.34
CA LEU A 115 6.68 -4.88 -12.16
C LEU A 115 5.46 -4.49 -13.00
N LYS A 116 5.39 -4.92 -14.26
CA LYS A 116 4.24 -4.64 -15.15
C LYS A 116 2.97 -5.32 -14.65
N LYS A 117 3.02 -6.60 -14.24
CA LYS A 117 1.87 -7.28 -13.65
C LYS A 117 1.32 -6.50 -12.45
N THR A 118 2.20 -6.09 -11.55
CA THR A 118 1.84 -5.30 -10.36
C THR A 118 1.17 -3.98 -10.72
N ILE A 119 1.75 -3.24 -11.65
CA ILE A 119 1.23 -1.93 -12.07
C ILE A 119 -0.10 -2.06 -12.82
N ARG A 120 -0.30 -3.11 -13.60
CA ARG A 120 -1.58 -3.37 -14.27
C ARG A 120 -2.70 -3.71 -13.29
N GLU A 121 -2.36 -4.30 -12.14
CA GLU A 121 -3.34 -4.67 -11.10
C GLU A 121 -3.70 -3.49 -10.19
N LEU A 122 -2.87 -2.46 -10.10
CA LEU A 122 -3.14 -1.32 -9.22
C LEU A 122 -4.49 -0.62 -9.51
N PRO A 123 -4.91 -0.33 -10.76
CA PRO A 123 -6.23 0.25 -11.02
C PRO A 123 -7.39 -0.63 -10.53
N ASN A 124 -7.23 -1.95 -10.52
CA ASN A 124 -8.24 -2.87 -10.00
C ASN A 124 -8.49 -2.61 -8.51
N ILE A 125 -7.44 -2.55 -7.71
CA ILE A 125 -7.53 -2.21 -6.28
C ILE A 125 -8.12 -0.82 -6.09
N GLN A 126 -7.65 0.18 -6.83
CA GLN A 126 -8.05 1.57 -6.66
C GLN A 126 -9.51 1.84 -7.04
N LEU A 127 -9.98 1.27 -8.14
CA LEU A 127 -11.31 1.59 -8.70
C LEU A 127 -12.38 0.58 -8.23
N ARG A 128 -12.12 -0.73 -8.33
CA ARG A 128 -13.07 -1.75 -7.85
C ARG A 128 -13.09 -1.80 -6.32
N GLY A 129 -11.94 -1.62 -5.68
CA GLY A 129 -11.84 -1.54 -4.23
C GLY A 129 -12.64 -0.40 -3.64
N ALA A 130 -12.73 0.74 -4.34
CA ALA A 130 -13.52 1.89 -3.89
C ALA A 130 -15.05 1.69 -3.98
N ARG A 131 -15.53 0.78 -4.84
CA ARG A 131 -16.98 0.64 -5.07
C ARG A 131 -17.71 0.18 -3.81
N GLY A 132 -18.61 1.05 -3.30
CA GLY A 132 -19.40 0.77 -2.11
C GLY A 132 -18.57 0.62 -0.82
N LEU A 133 -17.38 1.18 -0.78
CA LEU A 133 -16.57 1.26 0.44
C LEU A 133 -17.16 2.32 1.37
N ASP A 134 -17.37 1.95 2.63
CA ASP A 134 -17.68 2.93 3.68
C ASP A 134 -16.38 3.53 4.19
N TRP A 135 -16.10 4.75 3.73
CA TRP A 135 -14.86 5.47 4.02
C TRP A 135 -14.69 5.84 5.49
N SER A 136 -15.78 5.81 6.30
CA SER A 136 -15.70 6.07 7.74
C SER A 136 -14.86 5.04 8.50
N ASN A 137 -14.63 3.85 7.91
CA ASN A 137 -13.77 2.81 8.46
C ASN A 137 -12.28 2.94 8.04
N CYS A 138 -11.92 3.99 7.31
CA CYS A 138 -10.53 4.23 6.94
C CYS A 138 -9.75 4.93 8.07
N TYR A 139 -8.52 4.51 8.29
CA TYR A 139 -7.63 5.04 9.33
C TYR A 139 -6.39 5.71 8.71
N PRO A 140 -5.88 6.80 9.29
CA PRO A 140 -6.40 7.58 10.42
C PRO A 140 -7.52 8.57 10.02
N GLN A 141 -7.90 8.61 8.76
CA GLN A 141 -8.91 9.52 8.22
C GLN A 141 -9.52 8.99 6.92
N PRO A 142 -10.76 9.39 6.57
CA PRO A 142 -11.49 8.82 5.44
C PRO A 142 -11.03 9.30 4.07
N GLU A 143 -10.41 10.49 3.96
CA GLU A 143 -10.14 11.15 2.69
C GLU A 143 -8.74 11.79 2.66
N PHE A 144 -8.14 11.82 1.47
CA PHE A 144 -6.95 12.61 1.16
C PHE A 144 -7.37 14.03 0.80
N ASP A 145 -7.33 14.91 1.78
CA ASP A 145 -7.77 16.29 1.72
C ASP A 145 -6.59 17.29 1.83
N VAL A 146 -6.92 18.58 1.86
CA VAL A 146 -5.93 19.65 2.01
C VAL A 146 -5.15 19.51 3.31
N ASP A 147 -5.81 19.11 4.40
CA ASP A 147 -5.16 18.99 5.71
C ASP A 147 -4.17 17.81 5.73
N SER A 148 -4.51 16.69 5.07
CA SER A 148 -3.57 15.57 4.86
C SER A 148 -2.31 16.00 4.13
N VAL A 149 -2.48 16.76 3.04
CA VAL A 149 -1.35 17.25 2.24
C VAL A 149 -0.50 18.21 3.06
N LEU A 150 -1.12 19.13 3.77
CA LEU A 150 -0.40 20.10 4.63
C LEU A 150 0.33 19.39 5.77
N PHE A 151 -0.25 18.32 6.33
CA PHE A 151 0.43 17.51 7.35
C PHE A 151 1.73 16.91 6.79
N ASP A 152 1.69 16.27 5.63
CA ASP A 152 2.87 15.66 5.00
C ASP A 152 3.92 16.72 4.60
N LEU A 153 3.50 17.88 4.05
CA LEU A 153 4.38 19.00 3.70
C LEU A 153 5.04 19.63 4.95
N ASN A 154 4.29 19.76 6.04
CA ASN A 154 4.84 20.22 7.31
C ASN A 154 5.79 19.19 7.93
N TYR A 155 5.50 17.90 7.82
CA TYR A 155 6.43 16.84 8.22
C TYR A 155 7.76 16.97 7.45
N PHE A 156 7.70 17.16 6.12
CA PHE A 156 8.89 17.46 5.31
C PHE A 156 9.61 18.71 5.79
N LYS A 157 8.88 19.82 6.03
CA LYS A 157 9.48 21.08 6.49
C LYS A 157 10.23 20.90 7.82
N TYR A 158 9.61 20.28 8.82
CA TYR A 158 10.18 20.20 10.16
C TYR A 158 11.20 19.07 10.32
N CYS A 159 11.00 17.93 9.67
CA CYS A 159 11.87 16.76 9.83
C CYS A 159 13.05 16.73 8.84
N PHE A 160 12.92 17.45 7.71
CA PHE A 160 13.98 17.46 6.68
C PHE A 160 14.49 18.88 6.40
N LEU A 161 13.63 19.82 5.99
CA LEU A 161 14.08 21.12 5.51
C LEU A 161 14.69 21.99 6.62
N LYS A 162 14.05 22.06 7.79
CA LYS A 162 14.55 22.85 8.95
C LYS A 162 15.91 22.37 9.48
N PRO A 163 16.22 21.05 9.55
CA PRO A 163 17.53 20.55 9.93
C PRO A 163 18.65 20.80 8.91
N THR A 164 18.32 21.26 7.69
CA THR A 164 19.34 21.68 6.72
C THR A 164 19.71 23.14 6.95
N ASP A 165 20.90 23.56 6.51
CA ASP A 165 21.34 24.96 6.58
C ASP A 165 20.77 25.79 5.41
N LEU A 166 19.73 25.34 4.74
CA LEU A 166 19.08 26.07 3.66
C LEU A 166 18.26 27.24 4.22
N ASP A 167 18.55 28.44 3.79
CA ASP A 167 17.72 29.60 4.09
C ASP A 167 16.48 29.64 3.20
N PHE A 168 15.30 29.86 3.80
CA PHE A 168 14.05 30.02 3.10
C PHE A 168 13.06 30.91 3.83
N HIS A 169 12.19 31.57 3.06
CA HIS A 169 11.19 32.47 3.62
C HIS A 169 9.94 31.67 4.05
N GLU A 170 9.76 31.44 5.35
CA GLU A 170 8.71 30.61 5.91
C GLU A 170 7.30 30.97 5.44
N LEU A 171 6.92 32.26 5.46
CA LEU A 171 5.58 32.66 5.04
C LEU A 171 5.31 32.38 3.55
N LYS A 172 6.32 32.52 2.69
CA LYS A 172 6.20 32.17 1.27
C LYS A 172 6.08 30.66 1.08
N LEU A 173 6.85 29.89 1.84
CA LEU A 173 6.76 28.41 1.80
C LEU A 173 5.37 27.94 2.22
N GLU A 174 4.84 28.47 3.34
CA GLU A 174 3.49 28.14 3.81
C GLU A 174 2.41 28.51 2.77
N ALA A 175 2.52 29.69 2.15
CA ALA A 175 1.59 30.08 1.09
C ALA A 175 1.64 29.12 -0.10
N ASN A 176 2.84 28.71 -0.53
CA ASN A 176 3.04 27.75 -1.59
C ASN A 176 2.52 26.35 -1.22
N PHE A 177 2.73 25.92 0.01
CA PHE A 177 2.17 24.65 0.50
C PHE A 177 0.65 24.62 0.41
N ARG A 178 -0.02 25.71 0.81
CA ARG A 178 -1.48 25.83 0.73
C ARG A 178 -1.99 25.82 -0.72
N LEU A 179 -1.30 26.50 -1.64
CA LEU A 179 -1.64 26.48 -3.06
C LEU A 179 -1.44 25.10 -3.65
N PHE A 180 -0.33 24.45 -3.33
CA PHE A 180 0.00 23.11 -3.80
C PHE A 180 -0.99 22.06 -3.26
N ALA A 181 -1.36 22.14 -1.97
CA ALA A 181 -2.35 21.26 -1.37
C ALA A 181 -3.73 21.40 -2.07
N LYS A 182 -4.17 22.62 -2.33
CA LYS A 182 -5.40 22.88 -3.09
C LYS A 182 -5.35 22.33 -4.51
N ASP A 183 -4.19 22.43 -5.18
CA ASP A 183 -4.05 21.89 -6.53
C ASP A 183 -4.06 20.35 -6.51
N LEU A 184 -3.31 19.70 -5.62
CA LEU A 184 -3.32 18.24 -5.50
C LEU A 184 -4.71 17.66 -5.22
N THR A 185 -5.54 18.36 -4.46
CA THR A 185 -6.90 17.95 -4.07
C THR A 185 -8.01 18.54 -4.95
N SER A 186 -7.67 19.24 -6.04
CA SER A 186 -8.64 19.91 -6.93
C SER A 186 -9.52 18.93 -7.71
N GLU A 187 -9.00 17.77 -8.07
CA GLU A 187 -9.73 16.71 -8.74
C GLU A 187 -10.25 15.72 -7.71
N LYS A 188 -11.57 15.76 -7.46
CA LYS A 188 -12.20 14.75 -6.58
C LYS A 188 -12.29 13.43 -7.32
N MET A 189 -11.76 12.38 -6.71
CA MET A 189 -11.78 11.03 -7.23
C MET A 189 -12.28 10.06 -6.18
N ASP A 190 -13.27 9.25 -6.53
CA ASP A 190 -13.79 8.19 -5.68
C ASP A 190 -12.95 6.90 -5.89
N CYS A 191 -11.64 7.00 -5.60
CA CYS A 191 -10.69 5.92 -5.73
C CYS A 191 -10.11 5.56 -4.36
N PHE A 192 -9.75 4.30 -4.18
CA PHE A 192 -8.98 3.88 -3.02
C PHE A 192 -7.52 4.27 -3.23
N LEU A 193 -7.04 5.24 -2.46
CA LEU A 193 -5.64 5.60 -2.34
C LEU A 193 -5.01 4.68 -1.31
N TYR A 194 -4.10 3.81 -1.75
CA TYR A 194 -3.48 2.78 -0.93
C TYR A 194 -2.52 3.35 0.13
N ARG A 195 -1.86 4.44 -0.16
CA ARG A 195 -0.87 5.21 0.58
C ARG A 195 0.51 4.55 0.64
N ASP A 196 0.62 3.33 1.10
CA ASP A 196 1.90 2.62 1.25
C ASP A 196 2.12 1.60 0.15
N PHE A 197 1.76 1.97 -1.10
CA PHE A 197 1.96 1.14 -2.28
C PHE A 197 3.45 1.10 -2.65
N GLN A 198 4.12 0.05 -2.21
CA GLN A 198 5.55 -0.17 -2.44
C GLN A 198 5.86 -1.67 -2.57
N ALA A 199 6.98 -2.00 -3.20
CA ALA A 199 7.32 -3.38 -3.56
C ALA A 199 7.39 -4.36 -2.37
N ARG A 200 7.69 -3.87 -1.15
CA ARG A 200 7.70 -4.68 0.07
C ARG A 200 6.30 -5.09 0.55
N ASN A 201 5.28 -4.33 0.18
CA ASN A 201 3.88 -4.53 0.54
C ASN A 201 3.11 -5.29 -0.55
N ILE A 202 3.83 -5.96 -1.44
CA ILE A 202 3.28 -6.77 -2.53
C ILE A 202 3.89 -8.16 -2.44
N MET A 203 3.07 -9.15 -2.13
CA MET A 203 3.46 -10.56 -2.14
C MET A 203 3.22 -11.14 -3.53
N LEU A 204 3.99 -12.15 -3.89
CA LEU A 204 3.85 -12.84 -5.18
C LEU A 204 3.47 -14.30 -4.94
N ASP A 205 2.46 -14.77 -5.67
CA ASP A 205 2.19 -16.19 -5.75
C ASP A 205 3.24 -16.93 -6.62
N GLU A 206 3.11 -18.24 -6.72
CA GLU A 206 4.01 -19.12 -7.50
C GLU A 206 4.06 -18.74 -8.99
N ASN A 207 3.00 -18.11 -9.51
CA ASN A 207 2.88 -17.64 -10.89
C ASN A 207 3.34 -16.19 -11.07
N GLY A 208 3.81 -15.55 -10.00
CA GLY A 208 4.23 -14.15 -9.97
C GLY A 208 3.04 -13.18 -10.08
N ASN A 209 1.85 -13.58 -9.65
CA ASN A 209 0.72 -12.66 -9.55
C ASN A 209 0.80 -11.89 -8.22
N PRO A 210 0.53 -10.58 -8.24
CA PRO A 210 0.65 -9.75 -7.05
C PRO A 210 -0.55 -9.92 -6.10
N TYR A 211 -0.26 -9.97 -4.80
CA TYR A 211 -1.20 -9.85 -3.70
C TYR A 211 -0.79 -8.65 -2.83
N PHE A 212 -1.75 -7.89 -2.38
CA PHE A 212 -1.51 -6.62 -1.70
C PHE A 212 -1.73 -6.74 -0.19
N ILE A 213 -0.78 -6.22 0.60
CA ILE A 213 -0.80 -6.22 2.07
C ILE A 213 -0.48 -4.82 2.59
N ASP A 214 -0.74 -4.55 3.88
CA ASP A 214 -0.37 -3.28 4.52
C ASP A 214 -1.14 -2.06 3.97
N PHE A 215 -2.43 -2.25 3.70
CA PHE A 215 -3.32 -1.22 3.11
C PHE A 215 -4.21 -0.49 4.12
N GLN A 216 -4.03 -0.69 5.43
CA GLN A 216 -4.85 -0.07 6.48
C GLN A 216 -4.77 1.45 6.52
N GLY A 217 -3.68 2.05 6.03
CA GLY A 217 -3.54 3.49 5.87
C GLY A 217 -4.31 4.08 4.69
N GLY A 218 -4.98 3.21 3.91
CA GLY A 218 -5.70 3.59 2.71
C GLY A 218 -6.96 4.40 3.00
N ARG A 219 -7.34 5.23 2.04
CA ARG A 219 -8.45 6.17 2.15
C ARG A 219 -8.97 6.58 0.78
N LYS A 220 -10.03 7.37 0.74
CA LYS A 220 -10.48 8.00 -0.50
C LYS A 220 -9.44 9.00 -1.01
N GLY A 221 -9.12 8.95 -2.31
CA GLY A 221 -8.17 9.91 -2.88
C GLY A 221 -7.82 9.65 -4.34
N PRO A 222 -6.88 10.43 -4.89
CA PRO A 222 -6.53 10.36 -6.30
C PRO A 222 -5.64 9.15 -6.62
N PHE A 223 -5.89 8.50 -7.72
CA PHE A 223 -5.14 7.32 -8.16
C PHE A 223 -3.68 7.63 -8.57
N TYR A 224 -3.32 8.88 -8.78
CA TYR A 224 -1.94 9.28 -9.13
C TYR A 224 -0.94 9.06 -8.00
N TYR A 225 -1.39 9.18 -6.74
CA TYR A 225 -0.54 9.12 -5.56
C TYR A 225 0.27 7.83 -5.47
N ASP A 226 -0.41 6.69 -5.58
CA ASP A 226 0.22 5.37 -5.43
C ASP A 226 1.19 5.08 -6.57
N LEU A 227 0.83 5.46 -7.79
CA LEU A 227 1.70 5.34 -8.96
C LEU A 227 2.98 6.18 -8.79
N ALA A 228 2.86 7.43 -8.31
CA ALA A 228 4.00 8.29 -8.01
C ALA A 228 4.87 7.67 -6.90
N SER A 229 4.26 7.22 -5.80
CA SER A 229 4.94 6.60 -4.67
C SER A 229 5.75 5.38 -5.10
N PHE A 230 5.16 4.48 -5.89
CA PHE A 230 5.81 3.26 -6.35
C PHE A 230 6.97 3.54 -7.31
N LEU A 231 6.75 4.40 -8.30
CA LEU A 231 7.71 4.60 -9.39
C LEU A 231 8.88 5.52 -9.02
N TRP A 232 8.71 6.41 -8.03
CA TRP A 232 9.76 7.37 -7.65
C TRP A 232 10.43 7.07 -6.31
N GLN A 233 10.16 5.91 -5.69
CA GLN A 233 10.93 5.49 -4.53
C GLN A 233 12.42 5.34 -4.86
N ALA A 234 13.28 6.02 -4.10
CA ALA A 234 14.72 6.09 -4.38
C ALA A 234 15.40 4.71 -4.35
N SER A 235 14.99 3.83 -3.44
CA SER A 235 15.56 2.49 -3.26
C SER A 235 15.39 1.57 -4.47
N ALA A 236 14.38 1.80 -5.32
CA ALA A 236 14.12 1.01 -6.51
C ALA A 236 15.04 1.35 -7.69
N LYS A 237 15.59 2.56 -7.74
CA LYS A 237 16.49 3.02 -8.80
C LYS A 237 15.95 2.82 -10.22
N TYR A 238 14.62 2.87 -10.41
CA TYR A 238 14.03 2.73 -11.74
C TYR A 238 14.54 3.79 -12.71
N SER A 239 15.05 3.34 -13.89
CA SER A 239 15.46 4.26 -14.94
C SER A 239 14.26 5.06 -15.48
N PHE A 240 14.49 6.25 -16.04
CA PHE A 240 13.42 7.03 -16.68
C PHE A 240 12.69 6.25 -17.77
N LYS A 241 13.41 5.41 -18.54
CA LYS A 241 12.82 4.55 -19.55
C LYS A 241 11.82 3.57 -18.91
N LEU A 242 12.22 2.86 -17.85
CA LEU A 242 11.36 1.90 -17.17
C LEU A 242 10.16 2.58 -16.52
N ARG A 243 10.35 3.74 -15.87
CA ARG A 243 9.24 4.53 -15.32
C ARG A 243 8.20 4.87 -16.39
N ARG A 244 8.64 5.34 -17.55
CA ARG A 244 7.73 5.65 -18.67
C ARG A 244 6.98 4.41 -19.18
N GLU A 245 7.65 3.27 -19.28
CA GLU A 245 7.01 2.00 -19.65
C GLU A 245 5.93 1.63 -18.62
N LEU A 246 6.23 1.69 -17.31
CA LEU A 246 5.30 1.35 -16.25
C LEU A 246 4.13 2.36 -16.12
N VAL A 247 4.38 3.66 -16.32
CA VAL A 247 3.31 4.68 -16.41
C VAL A 247 2.36 4.35 -17.55
N TRP A 248 2.90 3.91 -18.71
CA TRP A 248 2.08 3.52 -19.85
C TRP A 248 1.26 2.26 -19.58
N GLU A 249 1.85 1.24 -18.93
CA GLU A 249 1.14 0.03 -18.51
C GLU A 249 -0.03 0.36 -17.55
N TYR A 250 0.21 1.23 -16.58
CA TYR A 250 -0.84 1.72 -15.68
C TYR A 250 -1.95 2.44 -16.44
N TYR A 251 -1.58 3.41 -17.29
CA TYR A 251 -2.53 4.20 -18.07
C TYR A 251 -3.41 3.35 -18.99
N GLN A 252 -2.84 2.31 -19.61
CA GLN A 252 -3.62 1.37 -20.43
C GLN A 252 -4.55 0.51 -19.56
N SER A 253 -4.08 0.01 -18.43
CA SER A 253 -4.90 -0.77 -17.51
C SER A 253 -6.05 0.05 -16.93
N LEU A 254 -5.81 1.32 -16.59
CA LEU A 254 -6.81 2.23 -16.03
C LEU A 254 -8.07 2.37 -16.92
N LYS A 255 -7.91 2.33 -18.25
CA LYS A 255 -9.01 2.38 -19.23
C LYS A 255 -10.04 1.27 -19.07
N ASN A 256 -9.66 0.15 -18.45
CA ASN A 256 -10.60 -0.97 -18.23
C ASN A 256 -11.58 -0.70 -17.09
N TYR A 257 -11.34 0.35 -16.29
CA TYR A 257 -12.08 0.62 -15.05
C TYR A 257 -12.81 1.95 -15.04
N THR A 258 -12.32 2.95 -15.80
CA THR A 258 -12.90 4.30 -15.84
C THR A 258 -12.54 5.03 -17.13
N GLU A 259 -13.26 6.11 -17.42
CA GLU A 259 -12.81 7.09 -18.40
C GLU A 259 -11.51 7.73 -17.93
N VAL A 260 -10.53 7.81 -18.82
CA VAL A 260 -9.22 8.36 -18.48
C VAL A 260 -9.02 9.74 -19.13
N PRO A 261 -8.38 10.68 -18.44
CA PRO A 261 -8.03 11.97 -19.02
C PRO A 261 -7.04 11.79 -20.18
N SER A 262 -6.87 12.84 -21.00
CA SER A 262 -5.84 12.82 -22.04
C SER A 262 -4.45 12.49 -21.45
N VAL A 263 -3.59 11.84 -22.22
CA VAL A 263 -2.21 11.48 -21.78
C VAL A 263 -1.47 12.72 -21.26
N ARG A 264 -1.65 13.87 -21.90
CA ARG A 264 -1.01 15.13 -21.48
C ARG A 264 -1.47 15.54 -20.07
N HIS A 265 -2.78 15.50 -19.82
CA HIS A 265 -3.35 15.84 -18.51
C HIS A 265 -2.92 14.83 -17.46
N PHE A 266 -3.02 13.53 -17.77
CA PHE A 266 -2.59 12.46 -16.85
C PHE A 266 -1.13 12.63 -16.42
N VAL A 267 -0.20 12.83 -17.35
CA VAL A 267 1.23 13.01 -17.05
C VAL A 267 1.47 14.29 -16.24
N HIS A 268 0.76 15.39 -16.58
CA HIS A 268 0.84 16.62 -15.81
C HIS A 268 0.40 16.42 -14.36
N ARG A 269 -0.76 15.82 -14.12
CA ARG A 269 -1.25 15.52 -12.76
C ARG A 269 -0.29 14.58 -12.02
N LEU A 270 0.14 13.50 -12.67
CA LEU A 270 1.11 12.57 -12.08
C LEU A 270 2.40 13.31 -11.65
N SER A 271 2.90 14.26 -12.43
CA SER A 271 4.12 15.01 -12.09
C SER A 271 3.97 15.83 -10.80
N LEU A 272 2.79 16.34 -10.49
CA LEU A 272 2.51 17.02 -9.22
C LEU A 272 2.58 16.05 -8.03
N PHE A 273 2.04 14.83 -8.18
CA PHE A 273 2.17 13.80 -7.15
C PHE A 273 3.59 13.27 -7.01
N VAL A 274 4.37 13.24 -8.09
CA VAL A 274 5.81 12.95 -8.02
C VAL A 274 6.57 14.00 -7.23
N LEU A 275 6.24 15.28 -7.42
CA LEU A 275 6.83 16.38 -6.64
C LEU A 275 6.44 16.29 -5.16
N PHE A 276 5.22 15.85 -4.88
CA PHE A 276 4.71 15.73 -3.51
C PHE A 276 5.36 14.58 -2.75
N ARG A 277 5.64 13.45 -3.44
CA ARG A 277 6.21 12.21 -2.85
C ARG A 277 7.71 12.21 -2.86
#